data_263ba5cfe40e361ae74a9f952c58fe25
#
_entry.id   263ba5cfe40e361ae74a9f952c58fe25
#
_cell.length_a   1.000
_cell.length_b   1.000
_cell.length_c   1.000
_cell.angle_alpha   90.00
_cell.angle_beta   90.00
_cell.angle_gamma   90.00
#
_symmetry.space_group_name_H-M   'P 1'
#
loop_
_entity.id
_entity.type
_entity.pdbx_description
1 polymer ?
#
loop_
_entity_poly.entity_id
_entity_poly.type
_entity_poly.pdbx_seq_one_letter_code
_entity_poly.pdbx_strand_id
1 'polypeptide(L)'
;MEGQYILGIDQGSTGSKVLVVDREGKLVCSAYRKIESYFPEDGWLEHDPMNVWESVRDCLIEVSEQFDMSLIRAIGLTNQRETTILWDRRTGQPLTPAVSWQCTRSQKIIDRWAFMADEIQATTGLVNNTYFSASKIVWLLENCPGLRERCERNEVCFGNINTWLLWKLTDGASHLTDSSNAGRTMCFNVEKNEWSEELIRKMGIPRSILPEVLPCDGMFGMAVAPKEVFKKPIPIQASIGDQMSALFGQTCFEKGEAKCTIGTSMNLVTYTGEYLKPLKGLLPAVAGNLSGEMTYELEGGVNVAGSVYEWLSEQLGFASGYKEVNALAAQVDSSDGVYFVPAFGGLFAPRWNSGARALIIGMAKFHDKRHICRAAVESIALQAYDVVEVLRKDFHIDMHTLKVDGGVSKSDFVMQLFADILDCRIERPVNPDSTSMGAVYIAGLASGLWKDKKEIKALWELDRVFEPQMDAKEREKLLAGWDEAVKRSYDWIN
;
A
#
# COMPACT_ATOMS: atom_id res chain seq x y z
N MET A 1 -15.82 -32.99 -5.94
CA MET A 1 -14.58 -32.68 -5.20
C MET A 1 -14.69 -31.22 -4.78
N GLU A 2 -14.51 -30.91 -3.51
CA GLU A 2 -14.42 -29.52 -3.05
C GLU A 2 -13.20 -28.89 -3.71
N GLY A 3 -13.31 -27.63 -4.16
CA GLY A 3 -12.23 -26.91 -4.82
C GLY A 3 -10.96 -26.85 -3.94
N GLN A 4 -9.80 -27.04 -4.57
CA GLN A 4 -8.49 -27.06 -3.89
C GLN A 4 -7.61 -25.87 -4.24
N TYR A 5 -8.20 -24.87 -4.89
CA TYR A 5 -7.48 -23.69 -5.37
C TYR A 5 -8.17 -22.40 -4.89
N ILE A 6 -7.37 -21.38 -4.66
CA ILE A 6 -7.85 -20.04 -4.35
C ILE A 6 -7.53 -19.13 -5.54
N LEU A 7 -8.49 -18.30 -5.90
CA LEU A 7 -8.32 -17.22 -6.87
C LEU A 7 -7.99 -15.94 -6.13
N GLY A 8 -6.84 -15.34 -6.41
CA GLY A 8 -6.45 -14.02 -5.93
C GLY A 8 -6.72 -12.95 -6.98
N ILE A 9 -7.28 -11.83 -6.56
CA ILE A 9 -7.44 -10.61 -7.37
C ILE A 9 -6.70 -9.50 -6.66
N ASP A 10 -5.70 -8.92 -7.34
CA ASP A 10 -4.89 -7.81 -6.83
C ASP A 10 -5.00 -6.63 -7.79
N GLN A 11 -5.64 -5.55 -7.34
CA GLN A 11 -5.80 -4.34 -8.12
C GLN A 11 -4.92 -3.22 -7.58
N GLY A 12 -3.77 -3.00 -8.19
CA GLY A 12 -2.79 -1.97 -7.82
C GLY A 12 -2.95 -0.67 -8.61
N SER A 13 -2.14 0.34 -8.28
CA SER A 13 -2.17 1.67 -8.91
C SER A 13 -1.77 1.66 -10.40
N THR A 14 -1.04 0.64 -10.86
CA THR A 14 -0.54 0.55 -12.25
C THR A 14 -1.20 -0.55 -13.06
N GLY A 15 -1.94 -1.45 -12.42
CA GLY A 15 -2.58 -2.57 -13.10
C GLY A 15 -3.24 -3.54 -12.15
N SER A 16 -3.91 -4.53 -12.75
CA SER A 16 -4.60 -5.61 -12.05
C SER A 16 -3.92 -6.93 -12.35
N LYS A 17 -3.83 -7.78 -11.34
CA LYS A 17 -3.33 -9.16 -11.43
C LYS A 17 -4.40 -10.12 -10.94
N VAL A 18 -4.60 -11.21 -11.65
CA VAL A 18 -5.40 -12.35 -11.20
C VAL A 18 -4.52 -13.57 -11.22
N LEU A 19 -4.59 -14.37 -10.16
CA LEU A 19 -3.76 -15.56 -10.03
C LEU A 19 -4.51 -16.72 -9.36
N VAL A 20 -4.11 -17.92 -9.68
CA VAL A 20 -4.62 -19.17 -9.07
C VAL A 20 -3.50 -19.81 -8.28
N VAL A 21 -3.79 -20.14 -7.03
CA VAL A 21 -2.84 -20.76 -6.10
C VAL A 21 -3.41 -22.09 -5.61
N ASP A 22 -2.56 -23.12 -5.56
CA ASP A 22 -2.90 -24.43 -5.04
C ASP A 22 -2.78 -24.51 -3.51
N ARG A 23 -3.10 -25.68 -2.95
CA ARG A 23 -3.03 -25.93 -1.50
C ARG A 23 -1.60 -25.87 -0.96
N GLU A 24 -0.59 -26.12 -1.77
CA GLU A 24 0.83 -26.02 -1.43
C GLU A 24 1.35 -24.58 -1.49
N GLY A 25 0.48 -23.58 -1.77
CA GLY A 25 0.84 -22.17 -1.87
C GLY A 25 1.54 -21.82 -3.18
N LYS A 26 1.55 -22.70 -4.17
CA LYS A 26 2.24 -22.49 -5.45
C LYS A 26 1.35 -21.82 -6.47
N LEU A 27 1.93 -20.91 -7.22
CA LEU A 27 1.29 -20.26 -8.36
C LEU A 27 1.05 -21.29 -9.48
N VAL A 28 -0.21 -21.43 -9.89
CA VAL A 28 -0.61 -22.32 -11.00
C VAL A 28 -0.66 -21.57 -12.32
N CYS A 29 -1.35 -20.45 -12.37
CA CYS A 29 -1.40 -19.53 -13.50
C CYS A 29 -1.71 -18.10 -13.04
N SER A 30 -1.42 -17.13 -13.88
CA SER A 30 -1.76 -15.73 -13.60
C SER A 30 -1.89 -14.92 -14.89
N ALA A 31 -2.63 -13.81 -14.80
CA ALA A 31 -2.72 -12.81 -15.83
C ALA A 31 -2.50 -11.42 -15.24
N TYR A 32 -2.03 -10.46 -16.05
CA TYR A 32 -1.82 -9.07 -15.65
C TYR A 32 -2.28 -8.12 -16.74
N ARG A 33 -2.94 -7.02 -16.35
CA ARG A 33 -3.32 -5.92 -17.23
C ARG A 33 -2.98 -4.58 -16.61
N LYS A 34 -2.37 -3.70 -17.39
CA LYS A 34 -2.16 -2.31 -16.98
C LYS A 34 -3.47 -1.55 -16.96
N ILE A 35 -3.57 -0.56 -16.10
CA ILE A 35 -4.63 0.45 -16.12
C ILE A 35 -4.07 1.79 -16.60
N GLU A 36 -4.95 2.62 -17.16
CA GLU A 36 -4.61 3.96 -17.59
C GLU A 36 -4.70 4.95 -16.43
N SER A 37 -3.78 5.90 -16.41
CA SER A 37 -3.75 7.01 -15.46
C SER A 37 -3.91 8.31 -16.21
N TYR A 38 -4.78 9.20 -15.70
CA TYR A 38 -5.06 10.49 -16.28
C TYR A 38 -4.61 11.60 -15.33
N PHE A 39 -4.00 12.64 -15.88
CA PHE A 39 -3.46 13.80 -15.16
C PHE A 39 -4.13 15.09 -15.69
N PRO A 40 -5.40 15.38 -15.31
CA PRO A 40 -6.14 16.50 -15.86
C PRO A 40 -5.54 17.87 -15.54
N GLU A 41 -4.94 18.01 -14.34
CA GLU A 41 -4.28 19.22 -13.87
C GLU A 41 -3.04 18.84 -13.03
N ASP A 42 -2.21 19.82 -12.71
CA ASP A 42 -1.04 19.60 -11.85
C ASP A 42 -1.46 19.07 -10.45
N GLY A 43 -0.81 17.99 -10.02
CA GLY A 43 -1.15 17.29 -8.79
C GLY A 43 -2.46 16.47 -8.83
N TRP A 44 -3.16 16.42 -9.96
CA TRP A 44 -4.35 15.58 -10.14
C TRP A 44 -3.98 14.24 -10.75
N LEU A 45 -4.53 13.19 -10.18
CA LEU A 45 -4.44 11.83 -10.73
C LEU A 45 -5.79 11.13 -10.57
N GLU A 46 -6.25 10.52 -11.66
CA GLU A 46 -7.48 9.76 -11.68
C GLU A 46 -7.40 8.57 -12.65
N HIS A 47 -8.28 7.60 -12.44
CA HIS A 47 -8.48 6.47 -13.33
C HIS A 47 -9.93 6.43 -13.81
N ASP A 48 -10.17 5.81 -14.96
CA ASP A 48 -11.53 5.42 -15.35
C ASP A 48 -11.95 4.18 -14.54
N PRO A 49 -13.04 4.25 -13.74
CA PRO A 49 -13.52 3.10 -12.98
C PRO A 49 -13.85 1.89 -13.85
N MET A 50 -14.28 2.14 -15.11
CA MET A 50 -14.56 1.04 -16.03
C MET A 50 -13.27 0.40 -16.56
N ASN A 51 -12.22 1.17 -16.83
CA ASN A 51 -10.90 0.62 -17.19
C ASN A 51 -10.32 -0.23 -16.04
N VAL A 52 -10.50 0.20 -14.78
CA VAL A 52 -10.13 -0.61 -13.60
C VAL A 52 -10.89 -1.94 -13.59
N TRP A 53 -12.21 -1.93 -13.80
CA TRP A 53 -13.00 -3.16 -13.87
C TRP A 53 -12.61 -4.04 -15.07
N GLU A 54 -12.44 -3.46 -16.24
CA GLU A 54 -12.08 -4.18 -17.48
C GLU A 54 -10.72 -4.85 -17.35
N SER A 55 -9.76 -4.23 -16.70
CA SER A 55 -8.46 -4.84 -16.45
C SER A 55 -8.56 -6.12 -15.58
N VAL A 56 -9.42 -6.12 -14.56
CA VAL A 56 -9.71 -7.31 -13.75
C VAL A 56 -10.48 -8.36 -14.55
N ARG A 57 -11.52 -7.94 -15.27
CA ARG A 57 -12.33 -8.81 -16.14
C ARG A 57 -11.46 -9.57 -17.16
N ASP A 58 -10.59 -8.84 -17.85
CA ASP A 58 -9.75 -9.40 -18.90
C ASP A 58 -8.68 -10.35 -18.32
N CYS A 59 -8.17 -10.09 -17.12
CA CYS A 59 -7.34 -11.05 -16.40
C CYS A 59 -8.13 -12.31 -16.00
N LEU A 60 -9.37 -12.16 -15.52
CA LEU A 60 -10.24 -13.28 -15.19
C LEU A 60 -10.55 -14.17 -16.41
N ILE A 61 -10.82 -13.55 -17.57
CA ILE A 61 -11.04 -14.26 -18.83
C ILE A 61 -9.80 -15.06 -19.21
N GLU A 62 -8.62 -14.43 -19.26
CA GLU A 62 -7.36 -15.09 -19.59
C GLU A 62 -7.02 -16.25 -18.65
N VAL A 63 -7.23 -16.09 -17.33
CA VAL A 63 -7.06 -17.16 -16.35
C VAL A 63 -8.04 -18.30 -16.61
N SER A 64 -9.31 -18.01 -16.96
CA SER A 64 -10.34 -19.02 -17.24
C SER A 64 -10.08 -19.83 -18.50
N GLU A 65 -9.28 -19.30 -19.43
CA GLU A 65 -8.81 -20.05 -20.62
C GLU A 65 -7.69 -21.05 -20.29
N GLN A 66 -6.96 -20.79 -19.20
CA GLN A 66 -5.82 -21.62 -18.75
C GLN A 66 -6.19 -22.58 -17.64
N PHE A 67 -7.28 -22.33 -16.91
CA PHE A 67 -7.63 -23.05 -15.69
C PHE A 67 -9.15 -23.29 -15.55
N ASP A 68 -9.53 -24.47 -15.08
CA ASP A 68 -10.93 -24.80 -14.79
C ASP A 68 -11.44 -24.08 -13.54
N MET A 69 -12.18 -23.00 -13.72
CA MET A 69 -12.73 -22.18 -12.65
C MET A 69 -13.66 -22.92 -11.70
N SER A 70 -14.17 -24.11 -12.09
CA SER A 70 -15.00 -24.93 -11.21
C SER A 70 -14.23 -25.57 -10.05
N LEU A 71 -12.90 -25.56 -10.11
CA LEU A 71 -11.99 -26.04 -9.06
C LEU A 71 -11.63 -24.97 -8.03
N ILE A 72 -12.01 -23.71 -8.28
CA ILE A 72 -11.80 -22.60 -7.33
C ILE A 72 -12.74 -22.75 -6.14
N ARG A 73 -12.19 -22.73 -4.94
CA ARG A 73 -12.90 -22.82 -3.67
C ARG A 73 -13.45 -21.48 -3.21
N ALA A 74 -12.60 -20.44 -3.29
CA ALA A 74 -12.94 -19.09 -2.87
C ALA A 74 -12.08 -18.04 -3.62
N ILE A 75 -12.52 -16.79 -3.55
CA ILE A 75 -11.80 -15.62 -4.09
C ILE A 75 -11.33 -14.76 -2.94
N GLY A 76 -10.04 -14.33 -2.99
CA GLY A 76 -9.48 -13.27 -2.17
C GLY A 76 -9.21 -12.02 -3.01
N LEU A 77 -9.62 -10.86 -2.50
CA LEU A 77 -9.47 -9.56 -3.14
C LEU A 77 -8.54 -8.67 -2.33
N THR A 78 -7.53 -8.10 -2.99
CA THR A 78 -6.73 -7.00 -2.45
C THR A 78 -6.66 -5.85 -3.44
N ASN A 79 -6.39 -4.64 -2.95
CA ASN A 79 -6.52 -3.43 -3.76
C ASN A 79 -5.64 -2.29 -3.28
N GLN A 80 -5.29 -1.37 -4.21
CA GLN A 80 -4.84 -0.04 -3.84
C GLN A 80 -5.90 0.63 -2.95
N ARG A 81 -5.46 1.19 -1.82
CA ARG A 81 -6.37 1.80 -0.83
C ARG A 81 -6.73 3.24 -1.23
N GLU A 82 -7.60 3.88 -0.49
CA GLU A 82 -7.99 5.30 -0.50
C GLU A 82 -8.59 5.83 -1.82
N THR A 83 -8.27 5.25 -2.97
CA THR A 83 -8.82 5.67 -4.27
C THR A 83 -10.35 5.66 -4.22
N THR A 84 -10.97 6.78 -4.59
CA THR A 84 -12.37 7.12 -4.28
C THR A 84 -13.22 7.10 -5.53
N ILE A 85 -14.31 6.34 -5.50
CA ILE A 85 -15.29 6.21 -6.61
C ILE A 85 -16.70 6.42 -6.08
N LEU A 86 -17.54 7.15 -6.86
CA LEU A 86 -18.99 7.21 -6.63
C LEU A 86 -19.72 6.73 -7.88
N TRP A 87 -20.75 5.89 -7.67
CA TRP A 87 -21.54 5.32 -8.77
C TRP A 87 -23.03 5.29 -8.44
N ASP A 88 -23.82 5.20 -9.50
CA ASP A 88 -25.27 5.08 -9.42
C ASP A 88 -25.66 3.72 -8.80
N ARG A 89 -26.40 3.74 -7.69
CA ARG A 89 -26.82 2.53 -6.95
C ARG A 89 -27.70 1.58 -7.77
N ARG A 90 -28.46 2.08 -8.70
CA ARG A 90 -29.40 1.27 -9.51
C ARG A 90 -28.75 0.66 -10.73
N THR A 91 -27.87 1.42 -11.40
CA THR A 91 -27.30 1.03 -12.70
C THR A 91 -25.86 0.50 -12.59
N GLY A 92 -25.17 0.79 -11.47
CA GLY A 92 -23.75 0.51 -11.33
C GLY A 92 -22.85 1.30 -12.27
N GLN A 93 -23.36 2.41 -12.88
CA GLN A 93 -22.56 3.27 -13.72
C GLN A 93 -21.78 4.28 -12.89
N PRO A 94 -20.47 4.46 -13.14
CA PRO A 94 -19.69 5.50 -12.49
C PRO A 94 -20.31 6.89 -12.71
N LEU A 95 -20.35 7.68 -11.66
CA LEU A 95 -20.79 9.08 -11.68
C LEU A 95 -19.60 10.04 -11.66
N THR A 96 -18.43 9.53 -11.28
CA THR A 96 -17.18 10.27 -11.15
C THR A 96 -16.02 9.42 -11.64
N PRO A 97 -14.87 10.02 -12.02
CA PRO A 97 -13.63 9.28 -12.14
C PRO A 97 -13.26 8.65 -10.79
N ALA A 98 -12.40 7.64 -10.81
CA ALA A 98 -11.74 7.10 -9.63
C ALA A 98 -10.60 8.05 -9.23
N VAL A 99 -10.85 8.90 -8.23
CA VAL A 99 -9.84 9.86 -7.75
C VAL A 99 -8.78 9.12 -6.94
N SER A 100 -7.57 9.07 -7.49
CA SER A 100 -6.46 8.30 -6.93
C SER A 100 -6.04 8.78 -5.54
N TRP A 101 -5.47 7.88 -4.75
CA TRP A 101 -4.86 8.19 -3.45
C TRP A 101 -3.74 9.25 -3.55
N GLN A 102 -3.04 9.32 -4.68
CA GLN A 102 -1.97 10.31 -4.94
C GLN A 102 -2.50 11.71 -5.28
N CYS A 103 -3.78 11.84 -5.60
CA CYS A 103 -4.36 13.08 -6.08
C CYS A 103 -4.49 14.14 -4.98
N THR A 104 -3.99 15.35 -5.25
CA THR A 104 -3.97 16.46 -4.29
C THR A 104 -5.10 17.48 -4.49
N ARG A 105 -6.06 17.24 -5.41
CA ARG A 105 -7.15 18.19 -5.75
C ARG A 105 -7.99 18.66 -4.57
N SER A 106 -8.03 17.87 -3.50
CA SER A 106 -8.82 18.16 -2.29
C SER A 106 -8.06 18.97 -1.22
N GLN A 107 -6.89 19.56 -1.54
CA GLN A 107 -6.06 20.27 -0.57
C GLN A 107 -6.84 21.38 0.16
N LYS A 108 -7.67 22.18 -0.54
CA LYS A 108 -8.48 23.24 0.08
C LYS A 108 -9.48 22.70 1.13
N ILE A 109 -9.88 21.44 1.03
CA ILE A 109 -10.77 20.79 2.01
C ILE A 109 -9.95 20.40 3.24
N ILE A 110 -8.75 19.86 3.05
CA ILE A 110 -7.81 19.56 4.13
C ILE A 110 -7.48 20.82 4.93
N ASP A 111 -7.23 21.94 4.24
CA ASP A 111 -6.97 23.23 4.89
C ASP A 111 -8.17 23.70 5.73
N ARG A 112 -9.41 23.53 5.22
CA ARG A 112 -10.64 23.82 5.98
C ARG A 112 -10.79 22.95 7.23
N TRP A 113 -10.25 21.71 7.23
CA TRP A 113 -10.32 20.77 8.33
C TRP A 113 -9.15 20.85 9.32
N ALA A 114 -8.24 21.81 9.14
CA ALA A 114 -7.09 22.00 10.05
C ALA A 114 -7.50 22.13 11.53
N PHE A 115 -8.66 22.75 11.80
CA PHE A 115 -9.20 22.93 13.17
C PHE A 115 -9.63 21.61 13.86
N MET A 116 -9.83 20.53 13.10
CA MET A 116 -10.23 19.22 13.62
C MET A 116 -9.15 18.13 13.38
N ALA A 117 -7.93 18.53 13.03
CA ALA A 117 -6.84 17.58 12.72
C ALA A 117 -6.54 16.61 13.89
N ASP A 118 -6.52 17.14 15.13
CA ASP A 118 -6.29 16.31 16.32
C ASP A 118 -7.42 15.30 16.56
N GLU A 119 -8.67 15.70 16.30
CA GLU A 119 -9.83 14.82 16.43
C GLU A 119 -9.82 13.72 15.36
N ILE A 120 -9.49 14.09 14.10
CA ILE A 120 -9.28 13.11 13.02
C ILE A 120 -8.24 12.10 13.45
N GLN A 121 -7.07 12.56 13.90
CA GLN A 121 -5.98 11.68 14.30
C GLN A 121 -6.35 10.79 15.49
N ALA A 122 -7.00 11.36 16.50
CA ALA A 122 -7.41 10.62 17.69
C ALA A 122 -8.44 9.52 17.37
N THR A 123 -9.34 9.76 16.39
CA THR A 123 -10.41 8.82 16.04
C THR A 123 -9.97 7.77 15.04
N THR A 124 -9.17 8.18 14.04
CA THR A 124 -8.87 7.36 12.87
C THR A 124 -7.44 6.85 12.82
N GLY A 125 -6.55 7.36 13.67
CA GLY A 125 -5.11 7.13 13.59
C GLY A 125 -4.41 7.89 12.46
N LEU A 126 -5.15 8.59 11.60
CA LEU A 126 -4.63 9.18 10.37
C LEU A 126 -4.38 10.69 10.52
N VAL A 127 -3.40 11.19 9.80
CA VAL A 127 -3.17 12.64 9.69
C VAL A 127 -4.20 13.28 8.76
N ASN A 128 -4.51 14.55 8.97
CA ASN A 128 -5.38 15.32 8.06
C ASN A 128 -4.63 15.59 6.74
N ASN A 129 -4.85 14.76 5.73
CA ASN A 129 -4.10 14.80 4.46
C ASN A 129 -4.98 14.37 3.27
N THR A 130 -4.69 14.93 2.09
CA THR A 130 -5.34 14.56 0.81
C THR A 130 -5.16 13.09 0.41
N TYR A 131 -4.24 12.39 1.02
CA TYR A 131 -3.99 10.97 0.78
C TYR A 131 -5.27 10.13 0.97
N PHE A 132 -6.07 10.45 1.98
CA PHE A 132 -7.22 9.66 2.42
C PHE A 132 -8.53 10.03 1.71
N SER A 133 -9.55 9.14 1.77
CA SER A 133 -10.74 9.23 0.93
C SER A 133 -11.69 10.38 1.26
N ALA A 134 -11.85 10.76 2.55
CA ALA A 134 -12.90 11.70 2.97
C ALA A 134 -12.84 13.04 2.24
N SER A 135 -11.65 13.62 2.09
CA SER A 135 -11.50 14.90 1.40
C SER A 135 -11.84 14.82 -0.09
N LYS A 136 -11.55 13.67 -0.72
CA LYS A 136 -11.92 13.40 -2.13
C LYS A 136 -13.44 13.26 -2.29
N ILE A 137 -14.10 12.56 -1.35
CA ILE A 137 -15.58 12.46 -1.34
C ILE A 137 -16.19 13.86 -1.30
N VAL A 138 -15.74 14.69 -0.35
CA VAL A 138 -16.30 16.05 -0.19
C VAL A 138 -15.99 16.91 -1.42
N TRP A 139 -14.80 16.81 -1.98
CA TRP A 139 -14.46 17.50 -3.22
C TRP A 139 -15.41 17.13 -4.37
N LEU A 140 -15.69 15.83 -4.55
CA LEU A 140 -16.62 15.35 -5.58
C LEU A 140 -18.04 15.87 -5.33
N LEU A 141 -18.50 15.86 -4.09
CA LEU A 141 -19.84 16.38 -3.71
C LEU A 141 -19.98 17.90 -3.94
N GLU A 142 -18.89 18.66 -3.88
CA GLU A 142 -18.87 20.11 -4.12
C GLU A 142 -18.70 20.47 -5.59
N ASN A 143 -18.01 19.63 -6.39
CA ASN A 143 -17.64 19.98 -7.76
C ASN A 143 -18.39 19.20 -8.85
N CYS A 144 -19.18 18.17 -8.50
CA CYS A 144 -20.02 17.44 -9.44
C CYS A 144 -21.48 17.90 -9.28
N PRO A 145 -22.05 18.64 -10.25
CA PRO A 145 -23.43 19.17 -10.12
C PRO A 145 -24.47 18.09 -9.87
N GLY A 146 -25.35 18.31 -8.88
CA GLY A 146 -26.46 17.40 -8.56
C GLY A 146 -26.04 16.12 -7.83
N LEU A 147 -24.74 15.89 -7.59
CA LEU A 147 -24.26 14.67 -6.97
C LEU A 147 -24.67 14.59 -5.49
N ARG A 148 -24.59 15.70 -4.76
CA ARG A 148 -24.99 15.78 -3.34
C ARG A 148 -26.46 15.44 -3.14
N GLU A 149 -27.35 16.03 -3.94
CA GLU A 149 -28.79 15.78 -3.88
C GLU A 149 -29.13 14.31 -4.19
N ARG A 150 -28.38 13.70 -5.12
CA ARG A 150 -28.52 12.26 -5.40
C ARG A 150 -28.08 11.39 -4.23
N CYS A 151 -27.00 11.77 -3.54
CA CYS A 151 -26.54 11.08 -2.33
C CYS A 151 -27.60 11.16 -1.20
N GLU A 152 -28.20 12.33 -1.00
CA GLU A 152 -29.27 12.53 0.00
C GLU A 152 -30.53 11.69 -0.31
N ARG A 153 -30.80 11.42 -1.60
CA ARG A 153 -31.88 10.52 -2.02
C ARG A 153 -31.51 9.03 -2.01
N ASN A 154 -30.31 8.69 -1.48
CA ASN A 154 -29.80 7.30 -1.43
C ASN A 154 -29.64 6.63 -2.82
N GLU A 155 -29.35 7.42 -3.85
CA GLU A 155 -29.17 6.97 -5.24
C GLU A 155 -27.72 6.64 -5.58
N VAL A 156 -26.78 6.91 -4.68
CA VAL A 156 -25.33 6.82 -4.91
C VAL A 156 -24.69 5.83 -3.94
N CYS A 157 -23.71 5.09 -4.43
CA CYS A 157 -22.77 4.33 -3.63
C CYS A 157 -21.40 5.00 -3.67
N PHE A 158 -20.71 5.01 -2.55
CA PHE A 158 -19.28 5.26 -2.43
C PHE A 158 -18.54 3.95 -2.23
N GLY A 159 -17.33 3.87 -2.74
CA GLY A 159 -16.38 2.82 -2.39
C GLY A 159 -14.96 3.21 -2.71
N ASN A 160 -14.04 2.51 -2.06
CA ASN A 160 -12.70 2.32 -2.57
C ASN A 160 -12.72 1.25 -3.66
N ILE A 161 -11.57 0.91 -4.20
CA ILE A 161 -11.47 -0.05 -5.31
C ILE A 161 -12.06 -1.42 -4.94
N ASN A 162 -11.84 -1.90 -3.69
CA ASN A 162 -12.43 -3.17 -3.25
C ASN A 162 -13.97 -3.16 -3.37
N THR A 163 -14.62 -2.15 -2.81
CA THR A 163 -16.09 -2.05 -2.85
C THR A 163 -16.62 -1.97 -4.29
N TRP A 164 -15.91 -1.23 -5.17
CA TRP A 164 -16.23 -1.17 -6.59
C TRP A 164 -16.12 -2.54 -7.27
N LEU A 165 -15.03 -3.27 -7.03
CA LEU A 165 -14.82 -4.60 -7.61
C LEU A 165 -15.80 -5.63 -7.03
N LEU A 166 -16.10 -5.58 -5.73
CA LEU A 166 -17.14 -6.40 -5.12
C LEU A 166 -18.51 -6.16 -5.78
N TRP A 167 -18.85 -4.88 -6.00
CA TRP A 167 -20.07 -4.53 -6.73
C TRP A 167 -20.10 -5.13 -8.14
N LYS A 168 -19.02 -5.02 -8.88
CA LYS A 168 -18.92 -5.54 -10.25
C LYS A 168 -18.93 -7.07 -10.30
N LEU A 169 -18.18 -7.74 -9.45
CA LEU A 169 -18.09 -9.20 -9.38
C LEU A 169 -19.42 -9.85 -8.99
N THR A 170 -20.22 -9.18 -8.16
CA THR A 170 -21.50 -9.69 -7.66
C THR A 170 -22.73 -9.21 -8.47
N ASP A 171 -22.50 -8.54 -9.62
CA ASP A 171 -23.55 -7.95 -10.46
C ASP A 171 -24.47 -7.00 -9.68
N GLY A 172 -23.89 -6.18 -8.79
CA GLY A 172 -24.59 -5.17 -8.00
C GLY A 172 -25.21 -5.68 -6.69
N ALA A 173 -25.03 -6.94 -6.34
CA ALA A 173 -25.62 -7.51 -5.11
C ALA A 173 -24.88 -7.11 -3.81
N SER A 174 -23.61 -6.66 -3.90
CA SER A 174 -22.76 -6.37 -2.74
C SER A 174 -22.30 -4.92 -2.72
N HIS A 175 -22.66 -4.16 -1.67
CA HIS A 175 -22.10 -2.84 -1.35
C HIS A 175 -21.41 -2.91 0.00
N LEU A 176 -20.28 -3.60 0.03
CA LEU A 176 -19.52 -3.97 1.22
C LEU A 176 -18.07 -3.46 1.12
N THR A 177 -17.46 -3.24 2.27
CA THR A 177 -16.03 -3.01 2.43
C THR A 177 -15.50 -3.81 3.62
N ASP A 178 -14.19 -3.83 3.81
CA ASP A 178 -13.56 -4.44 4.97
C ASP A 178 -12.96 -3.39 5.92
N SER A 179 -12.63 -3.82 7.14
CA SER A 179 -12.10 -2.94 8.19
C SER A 179 -10.79 -2.26 7.78
N SER A 180 -9.93 -2.91 7.00
CA SER A 180 -8.63 -2.35 6.59
C SER A 180 -8.81 -1.21 5.57
N ASN A 181 -9.70 -1.35 4.59
CA ASN A 181 -10.04 -0.30 3.64
C ASN A 181 -10.86 0.83 4.30
N ALA A 182 -11.85 0.51 5.14
CA ALA A 182 -12.62 1.51 5.89
C ALA A 182 -11.70 2.36 6.77
N GLY A 183 -10.72 1.76 7.43
CA GLY A 183 -9.72 2.44 8.25
C GLY A 183 -8.89 3.48 7.51
N ARG A 184 -8.86 3.47 6.17
CA ARG A 184 -8.10 4.44 5.34
C ARG A 184 -8.94 5.60 4.81
N THR A 185 -10.16 5.75 5.28
CA THR A 185 -11.08 6.78 4.75
C THR A 185 -11.05 8.13 5.46
N MET A 186 -10.42 8.25 6.64
CA MET A 186 -10.57 9.36 7.62
C MET A 186 -11.99 9.50 8.20
N CYS A 187 -12.87 8.52 7.97
CA CYS A 187 -14.24 8.51 8.48
C CYS A 187 -14.52 7.36 9.43
N PHE A 188 -13.52 6.51 9.69
CA PHE A 188 -13.69 5.25 10.42
C PHE A 188 -12.96 5.30 11.76
N ASN A 189 -13.65 4.90 12.82
CA ASN A 189 -13.04 4.73 14.13
C ASN A 189 -12.38 3.36 14.20
N VAL A 190 -11.05 3.35 14.17
CA VAL A 190 -10.26 2.11 14.07
C VAL A 190 -10.27 1.29 15.35
N GLU A 191 -10.42 1.91 16.53
CA GLU A 191 -10.52 1.19 17.81
C GLU A 191 -11.89 0.52 17.98
N LYS A 192 -12.98 1.21 17.56
CA LYS A 192 -14.34 0.69 17.68
C LYS A 192 -14.79 -0.17 16.51
N ASN A 193 -14.02 -0.18 15.42
CA ASN A 193 -14.35 -0.86 14.17
C ASN A 193 -15.71 -0.43 13.59
N GLU A 194 -15.96 0.88 13.55
CA GLU A 194 -17.22 1.46 13.08
C GLU A 194 -17.00 2.79 12.35
N TRP A 195 -17.92 3.16 11.47
CA TRP A 195 -17.96 4.50 10.90
C TRP A 195 -18.15 5.55 12.00
N SER A 196 -17.31 6.61 12.01
CA SER A 196 -17.44 7.72 12.95
C SER A 196 -18.56 8.67 12.52
N GLU A 197 -19.73 8.50 13.10
CA GLU A 197 -20.90 9.36 12.80
C GLU A 197 -20.61 10.84 13.06
N GLU A 198 -19.75 11.14 14.05
CA GLU A 198 -19.33 12.51 14.38
C GLU A 198 -18.48 13.12 13.27
N LEU A 199 -17.43 12.43 12.81
CA LEU A 199 -16.56 12.91 11.72
C LEU A 199 -17.34 13.02 10.41
N ILE A 200 -18.15 12.00 10.06
CA ILE A 200 -19.00 11.98 8.87
C ILE A 200 -19.90 13.22 8.84
N ARG A 201 -20.57 13.52 9.96
CA ARG A 201 -21.44 14.69 10.08
C ARG A 201 -20.66 16.02 9.97
N LYS A 202 -19.52 16.14 10.67
CA LYS A 202 -18.67 17.35 10.62
C LYS A 202 -18.08 17.60 9.23
N MET A 203 -17.71 16.53 8.53
CA MET A 203 -17.19 16.58 7.16
C MET A 203 -18.29 16.80 6.10
N GLY A 204 -19.57 16.64 6.47
CA GLY A 204 -20.71 16.80 5.56
C GLY A 204 -20.82 15.68 4.52
N ILE A 205 -20.42 14.45 4.89
CA ILE A 205 -20.53 13.25 4.05
C ILE A 205 -21.89 12.60 4.31
N PRO A 206 -22.71 12.34 3.29
CA PRO A 206 -23.99 11.62 3.47
C PRO A 206 -23.74 10.18 3.91
N ARG A 207 -24.26 9.79 5.09
CA ARG A 207 -24.08 8.45 5.65
C ARG A 207 -24.56 7.33 4.70
N SER A 208 -25.59 7.63 3.92
CA SER A 208 -26.25 6.69 2.99
C SER A 208 -25.37 6.15 1.88
N ILE A 209 -24.29 6.86 1.54
CA ILE A 209 -23.37 6.41 0.47
C ILE A 209 -22.35 5.40 0.94
N LEU A 210 -22.07 5.33 2.26
CA LEU A 210 -21.01 4.49 2.81
C LEU A 210 -21.41 3.01 2.84
N PRO A 211 -20.50 2.08 2.48
CA PRO A 211 -20.76 0.65 2.49
C PRO A 211 -20.88 0.10 3.93
N GLU A 212 -21.45 -1.08 4.07
CA GLU A 212 -21.33 -1.87 5.28
C GLU A 212 -19.93 -2.45 5.41
N VAL A 213 -19.40 -2.51 6.64
CA VAL A 213 -18.05 -2.97 6.94
C VAL A 213 -18.09 -4.39 7.49
N LEU A 214 -17.34 -5.28 6.89
CA LEU A 214 -17.17 -6.67 7.32
C LEU A 214 -15.76 -6.93 7.83
N PRO A 215 -15.53 -8.03 8.57
CA PRO A 215 -14.20 -8.61 8.77
C PRO A 215 -13.50 -8.90 7.45
N CYS A 216 -12.16 -8.88 7.42
CA CYS A 216 -11.40 -9.09 6.19
C CYS A 216 -11.57 -10.51 5.61
N ASP A 217 -11.95 -11.49 6.43
CA ASP A 217 -12.31 -12.86 6.08
C ASP A 217 -13.83 -13.08 5.97
N GLY A 218 -14.60 -11.99 5.84
CA GLY A 218 -16.04 -12.01 5.72
C GLY A 218 -16.55 -12.61 4.40
N MET A 219 -17.86 -12.87 4.34
CA MET A 219 -18.53 -13.29 3.10
C MET A 219 -18.97 -12.04 2.32
N PHE A 220 -18.19 -11.61 1.35
CA PHE A 220 -18.45 -10.40 0.56
C PHE A 220 -19.44 -10.60 -0.60
N GLY A 221 -19.93 -11.81 -0.80
CA GLY A 221 -20.90 -12.16 -1.83
C GLY A 221 -20.42 -13.29 -2.73
N MET A 222 -21.19 -13.54 -3.76
CA MET A 222 -20.88 -14.57 -4.77
C MET A 222 -20.44 -13.89 -6.07
N ALA A 223 -19.27 -14.25 -6.58
CA ALA A 223 -18.83 -13.79 -7.89
C ALA A 223 -19.65 -14.49 -8.97
N VAL A 224 -20.35 -13.70 -9.78
CA VAL A 224 -21.22 -14.14 -10.88
C VAL A 224 -20.91 -13.41 -12.19
N ALA A 225 -20.09 -12.37 -12.14
CA ALA A 225 -19.65 -11.58 -13.30
C ALA A 225 -18.12 -11.53 -13.38
N PRO A 226 -17.53 -11.68 -14.58
CA PRO A 226 -18.23 -11.86 -15.87
C PRO A 226 -18.81 -13.27 -16.05
N LYS A 227 -19.96 -13.38 -16.69
CA LYS A 227 -20.71 -14.64 -16.85
C LYS A 227 -19.98 -15.70 -17.69
N GLU A 228 -19.12 -15.27 -18.60
CA GLU A 228 -18.27 -16.15 -19.39
C GLU A 228 -17.24 -16.90 -18.54
N VAL A 229 -16.81 -16.32 -17.41
CA VAL A 229 -15.87 -16.92 -16.45
C VAL A 229 -16.60 -17.73 -15.38
N PHE A 230 -17.55 -17.10 -14.70
CA PHE A 230 -18.25 -17.69 -13.56
C PHE A 230 -19.50 -18.45 -13.99
N LYS A 231 -19.34 -19.66 -14.53
CA LYS A 231 -20.44 -20.57 -14.87
C LYS A 231 -21.25 -21.01 -13.64
N LYS A 232 -20.58 -21.07 -12.48
CA LYS A 232 -21.17 -21.27 -11.17
C LYS A 232 -20.69 -20.14 -10.27
N PRO A 233 -21.54 -19.63 -9.36
CA PRO A 233 -21.12 -18.64 -8.40
C PRO A 233 -19.96 -19.15 -7.51
N ILE A 234 -18.95 -18.31 -7.31
CA ILE A 234 -17.80 -18.60 -6.44
C ILE A 234 -17.82 -17.60 -5.27
N PRO A 235 -17.68 -18.03 -4.00
CA PRO A 235 -17.71 -17.15 -2.85
C PRO A 235 -16.48 -16.24 -2.80
N ILE A 236 -16.70 -14.93 -2.52
CA ILE A 236 -15.64 -13.97 -2.23
C ILE A 236 -15.50 -13.93 -0.71
N GLN A 237 -14.41 -14.50 -0.19
CA GLN A 237 -14.21 -14.72 1.25
C GLN A 237 -12.99 -14.00 1.81
N ALA A 238 -12.41 -13.07 1.06
CA ALA A 238 -11.46 -12.11 1.59
C ALA A 238 -11.53 -10.78 0.83
N SER A 239 -11.43 -9.69 1.59
CA SER A 239 -11.15 -8.35 1.08
C SER A 239 -10.22 -7.65 2.06
N ILE A 240 -9.11 -7.10 1.56
CA ILE A 240 -8.08 -6.46 2.39
C ILE A 240 -7.26 -5.47 1.56
N GLY A 241 -6.85 -4.34 2.16
CA GLY A 241 -5.98 -3.37 1.53
C GLY A 241 -4.57 -3.94 1.23
N ASP A 242 -3.93 -3.44 0.18
CA ASP A 242 -2.68 -3.95 -0.40
C ASP A 242 -1.53 -4.10 0.62
N GLN A 243 -1.30 -3.09 1.47
CA GLN A 243 -0.19 -3.11 2.42
C GLN A 243 -0.41 -4.13 3.55
N MET A 244 -1.65 -4.21 4.04
CA MET A 244 -2.08 -5.19 5.04
C MET A 244 -2.06 -6.61 4.46
N SER A 245 -2.49 -6.74 3.21
CA SER A 245 -2.37 -8.00 2.46
C SER A 245 -0.92 -8.44 2.33
N ALA A 246 -0.01 -7.54 1.97
CA ALA A 246 1.42 -7.85 1.90
C ALA A 246 2.01 -8.24 3.25
N LEU A 247 1.59 -7.60 4.35
CA LEU A 247 2.00 -7.97 5.70
C LEU A 247 1.58 -9.42 6.04
N PHE A 248 0.32 -9.76 5.70
CA PHE A 248 -0.20 -11.12 5.89
C PHE A 248 0.49 -12.13 4.97
N GLY A 249 0.73 -11.78 3.71
CA GLY A 249 1.43 -12.61 2.72
C GLY A 249 2.90 -12.87 3.09
N GLN A 250 3.55 -11.92 3.76
CA GLN A 250 4.86 -12.09 4.36
C GLN A 250 4.81 -12.85 5.70
N THR A 251 3.63 -13.33 6.10
CA THR A 251 3.44 -14.09 7.35
C THR A 251 3.92 -13.38 8.61
N CYS A 252 3.74 -12.05 8.66
CA CYS A 252 4.04 -11.25 9.84
C CYS A 252 2.84 -11.28 10.79
N PHE A 253 2.85 -12.19 11.76
CA PHE A 253 1.73 -12.47 12.67
C PHE A 253 2.03 -12.17 14.12
N GLU A 254 3.30 -11.86 14.46
CA GLU A 254 3.75 -11.60 15.81
C GLU A 254 4.24 -10.15 15.95
N LYS A 255 4.07 -9.55 17.14
CA LYS A 255 4.48 -8.18 17.44
C LYS A 255 5.95 -7.95 17.10
N GLY A 256 6.23 -6.93 16.29
CA GLY A 256 7.57 -6.58 15.82
C GLY A 256 7.97 -7.27 14.51
N GLU A 257 7.24 -8.27 14.04
CA GLU A 257 7.45 -8.77 12.66
C GLU A 257 7.03 -7.67 11.67
N ALA A 258 7.85 -7.47 10.64
CA ALA A 258 7.70 -6.36 9.71
C ALA A 258 7.98 -6.78 8.27
N LYS A 259 7.35 -6.05 7.35
CA LYS A 259 7.66 -6.15 5.92
C LYS A 259 8.00 -4.78 5.32
N CYS A 260 8.75 -4.78 4.24
CA CYS A 260 9.04 -3.60 3.45
C CYS A 260 8.85 -3.90 1.96
N THR A 261 7.83 -3.31 1.37
CA THR A 261 7.63 -3.36 -0.09
C THR A 261 8.36 -2.19 -0.73
N ILE A 262 9.37 -2.49 -1.59
CA ILE A 262 10.25 -1.48 -2.18
C ILE A 262 10.01 -1.44 -3.70
N GLY A 263 9.12 -0.58 -4.11
CA GLY A 263 8.79 -0.25 -5.51
C GLY A 263 9.29 1.14 -5.91
N THR A 264 8.51 1.87 -6.68
CA THR A 264 8.71 3.31 -6.98
C THR A 264 8.75 4.14 -5.69
N SER A 265 7.81 3.87 -4.79
CA SER A 265 7.78 4.27 -3.38
C SER A 265 8.13 3.08 -2.48
N MET A 266 8.18 3.29 -1.18
CA MET A 266 8.43 2.23 -0.19
C MET A 266 7.43 2.32 0.94
N ASN A 267 6.95 1.15 1.40
CA ASN A 267 6.09 1.05 2.57
C ASN A 267 6.66 0.01 3.55
N LEU A 268 7.11 0.49 4.70
CA LEU A 268 7.50 -0.34 5.83
C LEU A 268 6.29 -0.46 6.77
N VAL A 269 5.87 -1.68 7.02
CA VAL A 269 4.71 -2.00 7.84
C VAL A 269 5.11 -3.00 8.92
N THR A 270 4.82 -2.67 10.18
CA THR A 270 5.15 -3.47 11.33
C THR A 270 3.89 -3.94 12.05
N TYR A 271 3.76 -5.25 12.23
CA TYR A 271 2.65 -5.82 12.99
C TYR A 271 2.78 -5.48 14.48
N THR A 272 1.75 -4.90 15.06
CA THR A 272 1.72 -4.53 16.48
C THR A 272 0.79 -5.43 17.31
N GLY A 273 -0.17 -6.08 16.65
CA GLY A 273 -1.24 -6.86 17.27
C GLY A 273 -2.28 -6.00 17.98
N GLU A 274 -1.87 -5.08 18.82
CA GLU A 274 -2.70 -4.13 19.54
C GLU A 274 -2.67 -2.73 18.92
N TYR A 275 -3.72 -1.94 19.13
CA TYR A 275 -3.76 -0.54 18.67
C TYR A 275 -2.75 0.30 19.46
N LEU A 276 -1.87 0.95 18.74
CA LEU A 276 -0.94 1.94 19.28
C LEU A 276 -1.36 3.33 18.82
N LYS A 277 -1.42 4.29 19.75
CA LYS A 277 -1.78 5.67 19.40
C LYS A 277 -0.76 6.26 18.43
N PRO A 278 -1.21 7.09 17.47
CA PRO A 278 -0.31 7.72 16.51
C PRO A 278 0.71 8.61 17.22
N LEU A 279 1.99 8.35 16.97
CA LEU A 279 3.12 9.13 17.49
C LEU A 279 4.15 9.32 16.38
N LYS A 280 4.80 10.48 16.37
CA LYS A 280 6.00 10.74 15.54
C LYS A 280 5.86 10.36 14.05
N GLY A 281 4.70 10.54 13.48
CA GLY A 281 4.49 10.43 12.04
C GLY A 281 4.32 9.02 11.48
N LEU A 282 4.29 7.96 12.29
CA LEU A 282 3.83 6.64 11.86
C LEU A 282 2.31 6.54 11.99
N LEU A 283 1.70 5.83 11.07
CA LEU A 283 0.24 5.71 10.96
C LEU A 283 -0.21 4.35 11.50
N PRO A 284 -0.93 4.30 12.63
CA PRO A 284 -1.60 3.07 13.02
C PRO A 284 -2.74 2.75 12.07
N ALA A 285 -2.86 1.49 11.69
CA ALA A 285 -3.92 1.01 10.83
C ALA A 285 -4.38 -0.39 11.26
N VAL A 286 -5.50 -0.84 10.71
CA VAL A 286 -6.02 -2.19 10.89
C VAL A 286 -5.18 -3.15 10.05
N ALA A 287 -4.35 -3.98 10.66
CA ALA A 287 -3.59 -5.03 9.97
C ALA A 287 -4.50 -6.13 9.42
N GLY A 288 -5.60 -6.40 10.14
CA GLY A 288 -6.63 -7.33 9.75
C GLY A 288 -7.71 -7.43 10.83
N ASN A 289 -8.89 -7.81 10.40
CA ASN A 289 -9.98 -8.24 11.25
C ASN A 289 -10.37 -9.63 10.75
N LEU A 290 -9.90 -10.67 11.42
CA LEU A 290 -10.16 -12.04 11.03
C LEU A 290 -11.02 -12.72 12.09
N SER A 291 -12.18 -13.26 11.67
CA SER A 291 -13.15 -13.91 12.56
C SER A 291 -13.58 -13.03 13.74
N GLY A 292 -13.54 -11.70 13.55
CA GLY A 292 -13.88 -10.70 14.58
C GLY A 292 -12.71 -10.32 15.51
N GLU A 293 -11.52 -10.92 15.32
CA GLU A 293 -10.30 -10.51 16.03
C GLU A 293 -9.62 -9.38 15.28
N MET A 294 -9.65 -8.18 15.86
CA MET A 294 -8.98 -6.98 15.33
C MET A 294 -7.50 -7.02 15.66
N THR A 295 -6.67 -6.83 14.66
CA THR A 295 -5.22 -6.67 14.81
C THR A 295 -4.74 -5.41 14.11
N TYR A 296 -3.62 -4.86 14.56
CA TYR A 296 -3.14 -3.56 14.13
C TYR A 296 -1.70 -3.59 13.66
N GLU A 297 -1.34 -2.53 12.95
CA GLU A 297 -0.01 -2.30 12.40
C GLU A 297 0.38 -0.83 12.54
N LEU A 298 1.67 -0.54 12.38
CA LEU A 298 2.21 0.79 12.16
C LEU A 298 2.80 0.86 10.75
N GLU A 299 2.36 1.85 9.99
CA GLU A 299 2.80 2.10 8.62
C GLU A 299 3.70 3.34 8.54
N GLY A 300 4.88 3.18 7.93
CA GLY A 300 5.77 4.26 7.50
C GLY A 300 5.90 4.25 5.97
N GLY A 301 5.17 5.14 5.30
CA GLY A 301 5.25 5.31 3.85
C GLY A 301 6.35 6.29 3.45
N VAL A 302 7.18 5.91 2.47
CA VAL A 302 8.22 6.73 1.85
C VAL A 302 7.89 6.93 0.38
N ASN A 303 7.75 8.19 -0.02
CA ASN A 303 7.24 8.53 -1.36
C ASN A 303 8.23 8.23 -2.50
N VAL A 304 9.52 8.35 -2.24
CA VAL A 304 10.59 8.20 -3.24
C VAL A 304 11.57 7.11 -2.81
N ALA A 305 11.52 5.96 -3.48
CA ALA A 305 12.45 4.86 -3.30
C ALA A 305 13.05 4.44 -4.66
N GLY A 306 12.47 3.46 -5.34
CA GLY A 306 12.94 3.03 -6.65
C GLY A 306 12.87 4.09 -7.74
N SER A 307 12.04 5.12 -7.59
CA SER A 307 11.99 6.26 -8.54
C SER A 307 13.31 7.07 -8.63
N VAL A 308 14.23 6.93 -7.66
CA VAL A 308 15.58 7.52 -7.79
C VAL A 308 16.35 6.95 -8.96
N TYR A 309 16.12 5.67 -9.31
CA TYR A 309 16.78 5.03 -10.45
C TYR A 309 16.35 5.64 -11.78
N GLU A 310 15.03 5.86 -11.92
CA GLU A 310 14.45 6.51 -13.09
C GLU A 310 14.98 7.95 -13.23
N TRP A 311 15.00 8.70 -12.14
CA TRP A 311 15.54 10.07 -12.12
C TRP A 311 17.01 10.13 -12.51
N LEU A 312 17.86 9.26 -11.95
CA LEU A 312 19.30 9.19 -12.30
C LEU A 312 19.54 8.79 -13.76
N SER A 313 18.67 7.94 -14.31
CA SER A 313 18.81 7.42 -15.67
C SER A 313 18.21 8.35 -16.71
N GLU A 314 16.95 8.75 -16.54
CA GLU A 314 16.20 9.48 -17.57
C GLU A 314 16.44 10.98 -17.50
N GLN A 315 16.54 11.55 -16.29
CA GLN A 315 16.69 13.00 -16.13
C GLN A 315 18.16 13.42 -16.11
N LEU A 316 19.04 12.68 -15.42
CA LEU A 316 20.45 13.02 -15.33
C LEU A 316 21.33 12.30 -16.36
N GLY A 317 20.84 11.22 -16.97
CA GLY A 317 21.61 10.45 -17.96
C GLY A 317 22.88 9.78 -17.39
N PHE A 318 22.89 9.46 -16.08
CA PHE A 318 24.06 8.86 -15.44
C PHE A 318 24.24 7.38 -15.79
N ALA A 319 23.12 6.72 -16.12
CA ALA A 319 23.06 5.29 -16.37
C ALA A 319 21.88 4.97 -17.31
N SER A 320 21.85 3.76 -17.85
CA SER A 320 20.77 3.26 -18.72
C SER A 320 19.61 2.60 -17.96
N GLY A 321 19.66 2.59 -16.65
CA GLY A 321 18.62 2.02 -15.76
C GLY A 321 19.19 1.47 -14.45
N TYR A 322 18.31 0.89 -13.61
CA TYR A 322 18.64 0.50 -12.24
C TYR A 322 19.86 -0.44 -12.11
N LYS A 323 20.07 -1.35 -13.08
CA LYS A 323 21.20 -2.28 -13.04
C LYS A 323 22.54 -1.54 -13.14
N GLU A 324 22.63 -0.55 -14.02
CA GLU A 324 23.84 0.23 -14.19
C GLU A 324 24.04 1.21 -13.04
N VAL A 325 22.99 1.80 -12.50
CA VAL A 325 23.07 2.62 -11.27
C VAL A 325 23.67 1.81 -10.12
N ASN A 326 23.16 0.59 -9.88
CA ASN A 326 23.71 -0.30 -8.85
C ASN A 326 25.17 -0.71 -9.14
N ALA A 327 25.50 -0.96 -10.40
CA ALA A 327 26.87 -1.29 -10.79
C ALA A 327 27.83 -0.10 -10.58
N LEU A 328 27.41 1.13 -10.84
CA LEU A 328 28.16 2.34 -10.54
C LEU A 328 28.33 2.56 -9.03
N ALA A 329 27.23 2.41 -8.27
CA ALA A 329 27.24 2.54 -6.82
C ALA A 329 28.16 1.52 -6.13
N ALA A 330 28.25 0.31 -6.67
CA ALA A 330 29.11 -0.77 -6.15
C ALA A 330 30.61 -0.61 -6.50
N GLN A 331 30.99 0.38 -7.33
CA GLN A 331 32.41 0.65 -7.68
C GLN A 331 33.13 1.51 -6.64
N VAL A 332 32.42 2.01 -5.66
CA VAL A 332 32.98 2.78 -4.54
C VAL A 332 32.54 2.13 -3.22
N ASP A 333 33.43 2.14 -2.24
CA ASP A 333 33.17 1.49 -0.95
C ASP A 333 32.11 2.24 -0.14
N SER A 334 32.03 3.56 -0.29
CA SER A 334 31.05 4.45 0.35
C SER A 334 30.71 5.64 -0.54
N SER A 335 29.70 6.41 -0.14
CA SER A 335 29.41 7.72 -0.77
C SER A 335 30.40 8.82 -0.36
N ASP A 336 31.38 8.53 0.51
CA ASP A 336 32.42 9.44 1.02
C ASP A 336 31.89 10.78 1.55
N GLY A 337 30.75 10.71 2.27
CA GLY A 337 30.10 11.88 2.87
C GLY A 337 29.21 12.67 1.92
N VAL A 338 28.94 12.14 0.73
CA VAL A 338 27.86 12.63 -0.14
C VAL A 338 26.54 12.05 0.33
N TYR A 339 25.54 12.88 0.53
CA TYR A 339 24.17 12.49 0.87
C TYR A 339 23.22 12.96 -0.20
N PHE A 340 22.28 12.11 -0.57
CA PHE A 340 21.16 12.45 -1.43
C PHE A 340 19.86 12.32 -0.66
N VAL A 341 19.15 13.44 -0.46
CA VAL A 341 17.81 13.46 0.14
C VAL A 341 16.79 13.55 -0.98
N PRO A 342 16.04 12.47 -1.29
CA PRO A 342 15.18 12.41 -2.48
C PRO A 342 13.79 13.01 -2.25
N ALA A 343 13.70 14.23 -1.69
CA ALA A 343 12.46 14.93 -1.36
C ALA A 343 11.86 15.64 -2.58
N PHE A 344 11.65 14.96 -3.71
CA PHE A 344 11.13 15.57 -4.95
C PHE A 344 9.75 16.24 -4.76
N GLY A 345 8.86 15.63 -3.97
CA GLY A 345 7.55 16.16 -3.61
C GLY A 345 7.37 16.35 -2.10
N GLY A 346 8.45 16.65 -1.37
CA GLY A 346 8.47 16.67 0.08
C GLY A 346 8.88 15.34 0.69
N LEU A 347 8.90 15.27 2.02
CA LEU A 347 9.18 14.07 2.81
C LEU A 347 7.90 13.57 3.46
N PHE A 348 7.67 12.26 3.39
CA PHE A 348 6.55 11.57 4.04
C PHE A 348 6.97 11.03 5.41
N ALA A 349 6.39 9.91 5.84
CA ALA A 349 6.70 9.33 7.14
C ALA A 349 8.21 9.11 7.33
N PRO A 350 8.72 9.33 8.55
CA PRO A 350 8.02 9.90 9.70
C PRO A 350 8.04 11.44 9.74
N ARG A 351 8.65 12.08 8.76
CA ARG A 351 8.99 13.51 8.75
C ARG A 351 7.82 14.44 8.42
N TRP A 352 6.93 14.03 7.51
CA TRP A 352 5.75 14.79 7.04
C TRP A 352 6.02 16.26 6.73
N ASN A 353 7.11 16.55 6.00
CA ASN A 353 7.50 17.90 5.60
C ASN A 353 7.27 18.10 4.09
N SER A 354 6.17 18.75 3.74
CA SER A 354 5.80 19.04 2.34
C SER A 354 6.66 20.15 1.71
N GLY A 355 7.28 21.01 2.53
CA GLY A 355 8.19 22.09 2.11
C GLY A 355 9.60 21.62 1.79
N ALA A 356 9.97 20.39 2.17
CA ALA A 356 11.28 19.83 1.84
C ALA A 356 11.45 19.64 0.33
N ARG A 357 12.69 19.81 -0.17
CA ARG A 357 13.04 19.53 -1.57
C ARG A 357 14.31 18.71 -1.65
N ALA A 358 14.44 17.99 -2.77
CA ALA A 358 15.58 17.11 -3.03
C ALA A 358 16.91 17.86 -2.93
N LEU A 359 17.90 17.24 -2.29
CA LEU A 359 19.19 17.83 -1.98
C LEU A 359 20.30 16.81 -2.19
N ILE A 360 21.39 17.23 -2.87
CA ILE A 360 22.66 16.52 -2.89
C ILE A 360 23.67 17.40 -2.15
N ILE A 361 24.31 16.89 -1.10
CA ILE A 361 25.22 17.64 -0.25
C ILE A 361 26.47 16.82 0.08
N GLY A 362 27.58 17.48 0.46
CA GLY A 362 28.83 16.82 0.84
C GLY A 362 29.82 16.65 -0.31
N MET A 363 29.51 17.16 -1.51
CA MET A 363 30.38 17.02 -2.69
C MET A 363 31.74 17.73 -2.50
N ALA A 364 32.81 17.02 -2.81
CA ALA A 364 34.15 17.53 -2.95
C ALA A 364 34.67 17.28 -4.38
N LYS A 365 35.83 17.86 -4.78
CA LYS A 365 36.31 17.83 -6.17
C LYS A 365 36.59 16.41 -6.71
N PHE A 366 36.88 15.44 -5.84
CA PHE A 366 37.19 14.08 -6.24
C PHE A 366 35.95 13.18 -6.46
N HIS A 367 34.78 13.61 -5.99
CA HIS A 367 33.56 12.87 -6.19
C HIS A 367 33.10 12.90 -7.64
N ASP A 368 32.60 11.78 -8.12
CA ASP A 368 32.05 11.62 -9.46
C ASP A 368 30.66 10.98 -9.41
N LYS A 369 30.08 10.65 -10.57
CA LYS A 369 28.76 10.07 -10.68
C LYS A 369 28.57 8.77 -9.88
N ARG A 370 29.65 8.00 -9.60
CA ARG A 370 29.58 6.76 -8.81
C ARG A 370 29.18 7.05 -7.36
N HIS A 371 29.76 8.09 -6.77
CA HIS A 371 29.44 8.53 -5.41
C HIS A 371 28.01 9.07 -5.32
N ILE A 372 27.51 9.78 -6.35
CA ILE A 372 26.12 10.23 -6.40
C ILE A 372 25.15 9.04 -6.53
N CYS A 373 25.47 8.07 -7.40
CA CYS A 373 24.69 6.83 -7.51
C CYS A 373 24.69 6.06 -6.18
N ARG A 374 25.84 6.00 -5.48
CA ARG A 374 25.96 5.34 -4.17
C ARG A 374 25.08 6.04 -3.13
N ALA A 375 25.19 7.37 -3.00
CA ALA A 375 24.37 8.16 -2.08
C ALA A 375 22.86 8.02 -2.37
N ALA A 376 22.48 7.95 -3.64
CA ALA A 376 21.09 7.77 -4.04
C ALA A 376 20.56 6.37 -3.67
N VAL A 377 21.35 5.33 -3.85
CA VAL A 377 20.97 3.96 -3.45
C VAL A 377 20.95 3.82 -1.92
N GLU A 378 21.94 4.38 -1.21
CA GLU A 378 21.94 4.44 0.26
C GLU A 378 20.72 5.18 0.80
N SER A 379 20.25 6.24 0.14
CA SER A 379 19.12 7.03 0.58
C SER A 379 17.81 6.21 0.70
N ILE A 380 17.68 5.13 -0.07
CA ILE A 380 16.51 4.23 0.02
C ILE A 380 16.50 3.55 1.40
N ALA A 381 17.64 2.98 1.82
CA ALA A 381 17.77 2.34 3.13
C ALA A 381 17.78 3.35 4.28
N LEU A 382 18.36 4.55 4.08
CA LEU A 382 18.39 5.61 5.09
C LEU A 382 16.98 6.15 5.40
N GLN A 383 16.10 6.25 4.40
CA GLN A 383 14.69 6.60 4.64
C GLN A 383 13.94 5.48 5.40
N ALA A 384 14.26 4.21 5.12
CA ALA A 384 13.72 3.09 5.91
C ALA A 384 14.22 3.15 7.36
N TYR A 385 15.49 3.52 7.58
CA TYR A 385 16.05 3.72 8.91
C TYR A 385 15.29 4.78 9.70
N ASP A 386 14.89 5.90 9.08
CA ASP A 386 14.07 6.92 9.76
C ASP A 386 12.78 6.33 10.36
N VAL A 387 12.13 5.42 9.64
CA VAL A 387 10.92 4.71 10.13
C VAL A 387 11.25 3.74 11.26
N VAL A 388 12.30 2.93 11.08
CA VAL A 388 12.75 1.94 12.07
C VAL A 388 13.19 2.61 13.38
N GLU A 389 13.83 3.77 13.27
CA GLU A 389 14.28 4.52 14.44
C GLU A 389 13.11 5.03 15.29
N VAL A 390 12.01 5.46 14.66
CA VAL A 390 10.77 5.82 15.38
C VAL A 390 10.14 4.59 16.03
N LEU A 391 10.12 3.44 15.36
CA LEU A 391 9.63 2.19 15.95
C LEU A 391 10.42 1.83 17.22
N ARG A 392 11.75 1.92 17.17
CA ARG A 392 12.63 1.61 18.32
C ARG A 392 12.48 2.61 19.47
N LYS A 393 12.58 3.92 19.19
CA LYS A 393 12.64 4.98 20.20
C LYS A 393 11.28 5.34 20.80
N ASP A 394 10.27 5.47 19.97
CA ASP A 394 8.98 6.03 20.39
C ASP A 394 7.94 4.93 20.68
N PHE A 395 8.00 3.80 19.98
CA PHE A 395 7.08 2.67 20.20
C PHE A 395 7.69 1.50 20.95
N HIS A 396 9.00 1.53 21.23
CA HIS A 396 9.74 0.44 21.91
C HIS A 396 9.55 -0.92 21.23
N ILE A 397 9.48 -0.89 19.89
CA ILE A 397 9.42 -2.08 19.04
C ILE A 397 10.81 -2.29 18.46
N ASP A 398 11.47 -3.36 18.88
CA ASP A 398 12.77 -3.77 18.38
C ASP A 398 12.58 -4.76 17.22
N MET A 399 12.87 -4.30 16.01
CA MET A 399 12.73 -5.09 14.80
C MET A 399 14.05 -5.82 14.50
N HIS A 400 14.08 -7.13 14.73
CA HIS A 400 15.28 -7.95 14.47
C HIS A 400 15.33 -8.48 13.04
N THR A 401 14.19 -8.63 12.39
CA THR A 401 14.08 -9.16 11.03
C THR A 401 13.08 -8.32 10.23
N LEU A 402 13.49 -7.95 9.02
CA LEU A 402 12.63 -7.28 8.04
C LEU A 402 12.48 -8.17 6.81
N LYS A 403 11.26 -8.53 6.46
CA LYS A 403 10.94 -9.22 5.21
C LYS A 403 10.75 -8.20 4.10
N VAL A 404 11.34 -8.47 2.93
CA VAL A 404 11.36 -7.51 1.82
C VAL A 404 10.76 -8.08 0.54
N ASP A 405 10.05 -7.24 -0.19
CA ASP A 405 9.54 -7.54 -1.53
C ASP A 405 9.56 -6.30 -2.44
N GLY A 406 8.99 -6.42 -3.63
CA GLY A 406 8.99 -5.37 -4.64
C GLY A 406 10.22 -5.42 -5.57
N GLY A 407 10.22 -4.53 -6.57
CA GLY A 407 11.22 -4.55 -7.65
C GLY A 407 12.66 -4.33 -7.21
N VAL A 408 12.87 -3.44 -6.24
CA VAL A 408 14.20 -3.08 -5.72
C VAL A 408 14.80 -4.20 -4.87
N SER A 409 13.99 -5.03 -4.21
CA SER A 409 14.45 -6.14 -3.37
C SER A 409 15.22 -7.23 -4.15
N LYS A 410 15.11 -7.23 -5.48
CA LYS A 410 15.86 -8.15 -6.35
C LYS A 410 17.37 -7.88 -6.37
N SER A 411 17.83 -6.72 -5.93
CA SER A 411 19.23 -6.37 -5.86
C SER A 411 19.86 -6.79 -4.54
N ASP A 412 20.75 -7.78 -4.59
CA ASP A 412 21.49 -8.24 -3.40
C ASP A 412 22.33 -7.12 -2.79
N PHE A 413 22.91 -6.25 -3.63
CA PHE A 413 23.68 -5.09 -3.18
C PHE A 413 22.82 -4.14 -2.33
N VAL A 414 21.60 -3.84 -2.79
CA VAL A 414 20.69 -2.96 -2.05
C VAL A 414 20.22 -3.62 -0.76
N MET A 415 19.91 -4.92 -0.79
CA MET A 415 19.48 -5.65 0.41
C MET A 415 20.58 -5.75 1.47
N GLN A 416 21.86 -5.84 1.05
CA GLN A 416 22.97 -5.77 1.99
C GLN A 416 23.07 -4.38 2.63
N LEU A 417 22.89 -3.29 1.86
CA LEU A 417 22.82 -1.93 2.42
C LEU A 417 21.65 -1.76 3.42
N PHE A 418 20.51 -2.38 3.13
CA PHE A 418 19.39 -2.40 4.11
C PHE A 418 19.80 -3.09 5.40
N ALA A 419 20.42 -4.27 5.33
CA ALA A 419 20.89 -4.99 6.50
C ALA A 419 21.88 -4.15 7.32
N ASP A 420 22.86 -3.55 6.66
CA ASP A 420 23.94 -2.77 7.26
C ASP A 420 23.41 -1.48 7.93
N ILE A 421 22.57 -0.72 7.23
CA ILE A 421 22.05 0.59 7.69
C ILE A 421 21.00 0.42 8.78
N LEU A 422 20.08 -0.54 8.63
CA LEU A 422 19.01 -0.79 9.59
C LEU A 422 19.46 -1.57 10.82
N ASP A 423 20.64 -2.20 10.75
CA ASP A 423 21.16 -3.11 11.79
C ASP A 423 20.16 -4.21 12.13
N CYS A 424 19.64 -4.86 11.09
CA CYS A 424 18.73 -5.97 11.27
C CYS A 424 18.88 -6.99 10.12
N ARG A 425 18.44 -8.21 10.38
CA ARG A 425 18.39 -9.28 9.40
C ARG A 425 17.35 -8.95 8.32
N ILE A 426 17.72 -9.04 7.04
CA ILE A 426 16.81 -8.89 5.91
C ILE A 426 16.52 -10.27 5.31
N GLU A 427 15.24 -10.58 5.14
CA GLU A 427 14.77 -11.83 4.52
C GLU A 427 14.00 -11.54 3.24
N ARG A 428 14.44 -12.14 2.13
CA ARG A 428 13.74 -12.07 0.85
C ARG A 428 13.04 -13.40 0.56
N PRO A 429 11.72 -13.40 0.25
CA PRO A 429 11.02 -14.63 -0.10
C PRO A 429 11.31 -15.08 -1.53
N VAL A 430 11.10 -16.38 -1.80
CA VAL A 430 11.08 -16.94 -3.16
C VAL A 430 9.96 -16.32 -3.98
N ASN A 431 8.76 -16.19 -3.40
CA ASN A 431 7.62 -15.55 -4.05
C ASN A 431 7.54 -14.07 -3.69
N PRO A 432 7.81 -13.14 -4.63
CA PRO A 432 7.76 -11.70 -4.37
C PRO A 432 6.34 -11.11 -4.38
N ASP A 433 5.31 -11.90 -4.72
CA ASP A 433 3.92 -11.45 -4.86
C ASP A 433 3.17 -11.44 -3.52
N SER A 434 3.81 -10.97 -2.46
CA SER A 434 3.27 -10.99 -1.08
C SER A 434 1.89 -10.34 -0.97
N THR A 435 1.64 -9.28 -1.73
CA THR A 435 0.35 -8.58 -1.74
C THR A 435 -0.78 -9.48 -2.21
N SER A 436 -0.63 -10.11 -3.36
CA SER A 436 -1.64 -11.04 -3.89
C SER A 436 -1.81 -12.26 -2.98
N MET A 437 -0.68 -12.78 -2.43
CA MET A 437 -0.70 -13.97 -1.58
C MET A 437 -1.42 -13.74 -0.25
N GLY A 438 -1.37 -12.54 0.33
CA GLY A 438 -2.09 -12.25 1.57
C GLY A 438 -3.59 -12.43 1.43
N ALA A 439 -4.21 -11.89 0.38
CA ALA A 439 -5.63 -12.08 0.10
C ALA A 439 -5.97 -13.56 -0.19
N VAL A 440 -5.09 -14.27 -0.89
CA VAL A 440 -5.22 -15.72 -1.14
C VAL A 440 -5.21 -16.49 0.18
N TYR A 441 -4.27 -16.21 1.06
CA TYR A 441 -4.16 -16.89 2.35
C TYR A 441 -5.38 -16.65 3.25
N ILE A 442 -5.88 -15.40 3.31
CA ILE A 442 -7.08 -15.07 4.08
C ILE A 442 -8.30 -15.80 3.51
N ALA A 443 -8.51 -15.80 2.18
CA ALA A 443 -9.60 -16.54 1.55
C ALA A 443 -9.47 -18.05 1.76
N GLY A 444 -8.25 -18.57 1.75
CA GLY A 444 -7.99 -19.98 2.02
C GLY A 444 -8.30 -20.38 3.46
N LEU A 445 -7.97 -19.53 4.45
CA LEU A 445 -8.36 -19.73 5.84
C LEU A 445 -9.88 -19.65 6.01
N ALA A 446 -10.52 -18.61 5.48
CA ALA A 446 -11.97 -18.42 5.56
C ALA A 446 -12.76 -19.58 4.92
N SER A 447 -12.25 -20.13 3.82
CA SER A 447 -12.88 -21.27 3.13
C SER A 447 -12.48 -22.65 3.71
N GLY A 448 -11.57 -22.69 4.67
CA GLY A 448 -11.09 -23.93 5.28
C GLY A 448 -10.18 -24.77 4.36
N LEU A 449 -9.50 -24.13 3.37
CA LEU A 449 -8.44 -24.77 2.61
C LEU A 449 -7.21 -24.99 3.49
N TRP A 450 -6.85 -23.97 4.27
CA TRP A 450 -5.84 -24.03 5.32
C TRP A 450 -6.49 -23.86 6.68
N LYS A 451 -5.91 -24.52 7.68
CA LYS A 451 -6.51 -24.62 9.01
C LYS A 451 -6.24 -23.39 9.87
N ASP A 452 -5.01 -22.89 9.84
CA ASP A 452 -4.55 -21.81 10.72
C ASP A 452 -3.33 -21.07 10.14
N LYS A 453 -2.93 -19.97 10.81
CA LYS A 453 -1.77 -19.15 10.45
C LYS A 453 -0.44 -19.93 10.48
N LYS A 454 -0.34 -21.06 11.23
CA LYS A 454 0.89 -21.88 11.27
C LYS A 454 1.05 -22.66 9.98
N GLU A 455 -0.05 -23.17 9.42
CA GLU A 455 -0.02 -23.82 8.11
C GLU A 455 0.37 -22.82 7.02
N ILE A 456 -0.14 -21.58 7.07
CA ILE A 456 0.26 -20.49 6.14
C ILE A 456 1.75 -20.16 6.31
N LYS A 457 2.24 -20.02 7.56
CA LYS A 457 3.66 -19.70 7.82
C LYS A 457 4.61 -20.75 7.27
N ALA A 458 4.17 -22.03 7.21
CA ALA A 458 4.94 -23.13 6.62
C ALA A 458 5.00 -23.11 5.08
N LEU A 459 4.12 -22.34 4.41
CA LEU A 459 4.15 -22.15 2.95
C LEU A 459 5.11 -21.05 2.52
N TRP A 460 5.56 -20.20 3.45
CA TRP A 460 6.48 -19.12 3.14
C TRP A 460 7.89 -19.68 2.94
N GLU A 461 8.45 -19.48 1.76
CA GLU A 461 9.77 -19.99 1.40
C GLU A 461 10.80 -18.84 1.35
N LEU A 462 11.92 -19.03 2.05
CA LEU A 462 13.05 -18.11 2.07
C LEU A 462 13.93 -18.29 0.82
N ASP A 463 14.17 -17.20 0.05
CA ASP A 463 15.16 -17.16 -1.02
C ASP A 463 16.55 -16.84 -0.44
N ARG A 464 16.69 -15.71 0.26
CA ARG A 464 17.97 -15.24 0.76
C ARG A 464 17.87 -14.41 2.03
N VAL A 465 18.93 -14.53 2.83
CA VAL A 465 19.17 -13.74 4.05
C VAL A 465 20.35 -12.81 3.83
N PHE A 466 20.24 -11.59 4.36
CA PHE A 466 21.33 -10.62 4.45
C PHE A 466 21.49 -10.21 5.91
N GLU A 467 22.68 -10.45 6.47
CA GLU A 467 23.03 -10.08 7.84
C GLU A 467 23.83 -8.77 7.85
N PRO A 468 23.71 -7.92 8.90
CA PRO A 468 24.53 -6.72 9.05
C PRO A 468 26.05 -7.04 9.01
N GLN A 469 26.80 -6.26 8.24
CA GLN A 469 28.25 -6.41 8.10
C GLN A 469 29.00 -5.09 8.35
N MET A 470 28.32 -3.93 8.29
CA MET A 470 28.92 -2.62 8.49
C MET A 470 29.37 -2.42 9.94
N ASP A 471 30.56 -1.85 10.12
CA ASP A 471 31.05 -1.48 11.46
C ASP A 471 30.14 -0.44 12.12
N ALA A 472 29.91 -0.60 13.43
CA ALA A 472 28.98 0.26 14.17
C ALA A 472 29.34 1.75 14.12
N LYS A 473 30.66 2.09 14.15
CA LYS A 473 31.09 3.50 14.09
C LYS A 473 30.90 4.08 12.69
N GLU A 474 31.11 3.27 11.65
CA GLU A 474 30.85 3.67 10.28
C GLU A 474 29.35 3.96 10.09
N ARG A 475 28.48 3.06 10.58
CA ARG A 475 27.04 3.24 10.56
C ARG A 475 26.62 4.49 11.33
N GLU A 476 27.10 4.71 12.56
CA GLU A 476 26.79 5.90 13.36
C GLU A 476 27.17 7.19 12.60
N LYS A 477 28.36 7.21 11.97
CA LYS A 477 28.80 8.37 11.18
C LYS A 477 27.87 8.61 9.98
N LEU A 478 27.49 7.55 9.26
CA LEU A 478 26.58 7.63 8.11
C LEU A 478 25.22 8.20 8.54
N LEU A 479 24.65 7.67 9.62
CA LEU A 479 23.34 8.08 10.15
C LEU A 479 23.34 9.52 10.67
N ALA A 480 24.40 9.95 11.37
CA ALA A 480 24.54 11.34 11.81
C ALA A 480 24.60 12.32 10.64
N GLY A 481 25.34 11.97 9.58
CA GLY A 481 25.39 12.79 8.37
C GLY A 481 24.07 12.82 7.60
N TRP A 482 23.33 11.72 7.58
CA TRP A 482 21.98 11.65 7.01
C TRP A 482 21.01 12.60 7.71
N ASP A 483 20.94 12.55 9.04
CA ASP A 483 20.05 13.43 9.82
C ASP A 483 20.35 14.91 9.55
N GLU A 484 21.65 15.28 9.45
CA GLU A 484 22.08 16.63 9.10
C GLU A 484 21.71 17.02 7.65
N ALA A 485 21.82 16.10 6.69
CA ALA A 485 21.41 16.36 5.31
C ALA A 485 19.89 16.56 5.19
N VAL A 486 19.11 15.70 5.86
CA VAL A 486 17.65 15.82 5.89
C VAL A 486 17.20 17.16 6.48
N LYS A 487 17.75 17.60 7.60
CA LYS A 487 17.44 18.91 8.20
C LYS A 487 17.68 20.08 7.24
N ARG A 488 18.70 20.00 6.38
CA ARG A 488 19.00 21.03 5.39
C ARG A 488 18.05 21.06 4.19
N SER A 489 17.27 19.98 4.00
CA SER A 489 16.25 19.93 2.95
C SER A 489 14.91 20.53 3.35
N TYR A 490 14.70 20.80 4.67
CA TYR A 490 13.42 21.28 5.21
C TYR A 490 13.09 22.68 4.73
N ASP A 491 11.78 22.92 4.62
CA ASP A 491 11.19 24.25 4.45
C ASP A 491 11.82 25.05 3.29
N TRP A 492 12.28 24.35 2.24
CA TRP A 492 12.82 24.96 1.04
C TRP A 492 11.76 25.78 0.28
N ILE A 493 10.50 25.29 0.30
CA ILE A 493 9.33 26.00 -0.20
C ILE A 493 8.49 26.40 1.01
N ASN A 494 8.23 27.71 1.11
CA ASN A 494 7.38 28.33 2.15
C ASN A 494 5.89 28.14 1.83
#